data_5e6352a9ec5a40472cabf360701c0b0d
#
_entry.id   5e6352a9ec5a40472cabf360701c0b0d
#
_cell.length_a   1.000
_cell.length_b   1.000
_cell.length_c   1.000
_cell.angle_alpha   90.00
_cell.angle_beta   90.00
_cell.angle_gamma   90.00
#
_symmetry.space_group_name_H-M   'P 1'
#
loop_
_entity.id
_entity.type
_entity.pdbx_description
1 polymer ?
#
loop_
_entity_poly.entity_id
_entity_poly.type
_entity_poly.pdbx_seq_one_letter_code
_entity_poly.pdbx_strand_id
1 'polypeptide(L)'
;DVERSRGLGDVYKRQLEYIFNDNGENIAAVIIEPLPANNGLLIQRKEFLEKLRSLCDEHGSLLIFDEVISGFRFPVGGYAGYIGIEPDITTLGKVIGGGLPVGAYGASREIMSVLSPMGPVYQAGTLSGNPLAMAAGVATIDLLDDDAYEFLEALGSLLEREVGSVLEKHSFPMRLVRIGSLFWLSPSSGTLPRRSDEIPDDGSKLYADVHLGLLQRGYMMAPSSYEIGFLSTCLLYTSPSPRDLST
;
A
#
# COMPACT_ATOMS: atom_id res chain seq x y z
N ASP A 1 -15.15 22.66 7.57
CA ASP A 1 -14.59 21.28 7.45
C ASP A 1 -13.10 21.27 7.12
N VAL A 2 -12.59 22.24 6.35
CA VAL A 2 -11.13 22.39 6.09
C VAL A 2 -10.33 22.70 7.35
N GLU A 3 -10.88 23.46 8.29
CA GLU A 3 -10.20 23.78 9.56
C GLU A 3 -10.11 22.60 10.52
N ARG A 4 -11.14 21.75 10.62
CA ARG A 4 -11.07 20.50 11.41
C ARG A 4 -10.04 19.53 10.83
N SER A 5 -9.96 19.42 9.51
CA SER A 5 -8.99 18.58 8.83
C SER A 5 -7.54 19.07 9.03
N ARG A 6 -7.30 20.38 9.11
CA ARG A 6 -5.98 20.97 9.47
C ARG A 6 -5.59 20.67 10.92
N GLY A 7 -6.54 20.73 11.86
CA GLY A 7 -6.28 20.48 13.27
C GLY A 7 -5.82 19.06 13.58
N LEU A 8 -6.36 18.03 12.91
CA LEU A 8 -5.96 16.63 13.15
C LEU A 8 -4.55 16.33 12.62
N GLY A 9 -4.18 16.84 11.44
CA GLY A 9 -2.82 16.67 10.93
C GLY A 9 -1.75 17.29 11.84
N ASP A 10 -2.04 18.43 12.44
CA ASP A 10 -1.15 19.10 13.40
C ASP A 10 -1.08 18.37 14.75
N VAL A 11 -2.13 17.65 15.15
CA VAL A 11 -2.12 16.83 16.37
C VAL A 11 -1.13 15.67 16.22
N TYR A 12 -1.10 14.98 15.10
CA TYR A 12 -0.17 13.84 14.89
C TYR A 12 1.28 14.28 14.73
N LYS A 13 1.52 15.39 14.04
CA LYS A 13 2.85 16.00 14.00
C LYS A 13 3.36 16.33 15.40
N ARG A 14 2.51 16.91 16.25
CA ARG A 14 2.85 17.22 17.65
C ARG A 14 3.06 15.97 18.50
N GLN A 15 2.32 14.89 18.26
CA GLN A 15 2.55 13.62 18.95
C GLN A 15 3.91 13.01 18.57
N LEU A 16 4.29 13.03 17.29
CA LEU A 16 5.63 12.61 16.88
C LEU A 16 6.70 13.46 17.52
N GLU A 17 6.59 14.78 17.47
CA GLU A 17 7.53 15.72 18.09
C GLU A 17 7.64 15.47 19.59
N TYR A 18 6.52 15.22 20.28
CA TYR A 18 6.53 14.90 21.70
C TYR A 18 7.31 13.61 21.99
N ILE A 19 7.05 12.53 21.23
CA ILE A 19 7.72 11.25 21.41
C ILE A 19 9.23 11.38 21.18
N PHE A 20 9.64 12.07 20.11
CA PHE A 20 11.04 12.27 19.80
C PHE A 20 11.74 13.22 20.77
N ASN A 21 11.09 14.28 21.21
CA ASN A 21 11.66 15.21 22.21
C ASN A 21 11.87 14.53 23.57
N ASP A 22 10.97 13.60 23.95
CA ASP A 22 11.05 12.91 25.24
C ASP A 22 11.99 11.70 25.23
N ASN A 23 12.08 10.98 24.08
CA ASN A 23 12.77 9.70 23.99
C ASN A 23 13.68 9.56 22.75
N GLY A 24 13.89 10.60 21.96
CA GLY A 24 14.56 10.51 20.66
C GLY A 24 15.91 9.81 20.69
N GLU A 25 16.71 10.05 21.72
CA GLU A 25 18.03 9.42 21.91
C GLU A 25 17.95 7.88 22.10
N ASN A 26 16.78 7.35 22.46
CA ASN A 26 16.56 5.92 22.68
C ASN A 26 15.81 5.24 21.53
N ILE A 27 15.41 5.99 20.50
CA ILE A 27 14.72 5.45 19.33
C ILE A 27 15.74 5.00 18.30
N ALA A 28 15.94 3.69 18.16
CA ALA A 28 16.86 3.15 17.17
C ALA A 28 16.30 3.25 15.74
N ALA A 29 15.00 3.01 15.58
CA ALA A 29 14.33 3.04 14.27
C ALA A 29 12.83 3.27 14.42
N VAL A 30 12.22 3.78 13.34
CA VAL A 30 10.76 3.83 13.15
C VAL A 30 10.40 3.02 11.92
N ILE A 31 9.50 2.06 12.05
CA ILE A 31 8.94 1.31 10.93
C ILE A 31 7.51 1.75 10.66
N ILE A 32 7.20 2.00 9.39
CA ILE A 32 5.86 2.43 8.96
C ILE A 32 5.57 1.92 7.54
N GLU A 33 4.32 1.52 7.30
CA GLU A 33 3.82 1.46 5.91
C GLU A 33 3.63 2.90 5.42
N PRO A 34 4.40 3.38 4.41
CA PRO A 34 4.24 4.76 3.91
C PRO A 34 2.89 4.95 3.22
N LEU A 35 2.31 3.85 2.75
CA LEU A 35 0.95 3.73 2.23
C LEU A 35 0.27 2.55 2.93
N PRO A 36 -0.36 2.75 4.09
CA PRO A 36 -1.07 1.68 4.78
C PRO A 36 -2.18 1.09 3.89
N ALA A 37 -2.09 -0.21 3.65
CA ALA A 37 -2.91 -0.91 2.68
C ALA A 37 -3.41 -2.29 3.16
N ASN A 38 -3.19 -2.61 4.43
CA ASN A 38 -3.63 -3.86 5.06
C ASN A 38 -4.82 -3.66 6.02
N ASN A 39 -5.34 -2.44 6.07
CA ASN A 39 -6.45 -2.06 6.95
C ASN A 39 -7.29 -0.95 6.29
N GLY A 40 -7.69 -1.18 5.06
CA GLY A 40 -8.15 -0.17 4.12
C GLY A 40 -6.99 0.52 3.41
N LEU A 41 -7.28 1.37 2.43
CA LEU A 41 -6.28 2.19 1.73
C LEU A 41 -6.21 3.57 2.40
N LEU A 42 -5.34 3.70 3.39
CA LEU A 42 -5.25 4.87 4.25
C LEU A 42 -4.12 5.80 3.78
N ILE A 43 -4.40 6.54 2.69
CA ILE A 43 -3.41 7.42 2.07
C ILE A 43 -2.98 8.50 3.06
N GLN A 44 -1.72 8.45 3.49
CA GLN A 44 -1.14 9.38 4.46
C GLN A 44 -0.86 10.75 3.83
N ARG A 45 -0.81 11.78 4.66
CA ARG A 45 -0.38 13.10 4.23
C ARG A 45 1.14 13.10 4.03
N LYS A 46 1.60 13.64 2.91
CA LYS A 46 3.04 13.72 2.62
C LYS A 46 3.80 14.46 3.72
N GLU A 47 3.23 15.55 4.23
CA GLU A 47 3.84 16.36 5.30
C GLU A 47 4.03 15.60 6.63
N PHE A 48 3.25 14.54 6.86
CA PHE A 48 3.44 13.67 8.03
C PHE A 48 4.68 12.80 7.84
N LEU A 49 4.84 12.20 6.66
CA LEU A 49 5.98 11.35 6.33
C LEU A 49 7.28 12.17 6.23
N GLU A 50 7.22 13.39 5.67
CA GLU A 50 8.35 14.33 5.64
C GLU A 50 8.79 14.73 7.06
N LYS A 51 7.83 15.01 7.95
CA LYS A 51 8.15 15.32 9.34
C LYS A 51 8.78 14.12 10.07
N LEU A 52 8.28 12.91 9.80
CA LEU A 52 8.86 11.69 10.35
C LEU A 52 10.29 11.50 9.89
N ARG A 53 10.58 11.71 8.59
CA ARG A 53 11.95 11.66 8.06
C ARG A 53 12.86 12.67 8.77
N SER A 54 12.40 13.92 8.87
CA SER A 54 13.17 14.98 9.55
C SER A 54 13.49 14.64 11.01
N LEU A 55 12.53 14.10 11.76
CA LEU A 55 12.76 13.70 13.14
C LEU A 55 13.73 12.53 13.26
N CYS A 56 13.65 11.56 12.36
CA CYS A 56 14.63 10.48 12.32
C CYS A 56 16.04 11.01 12.07
N ASP A 57 16.20 11.95 11.13
CA ASP A 57 17.49 12.58 10.81
C ASP A 57 18.04 13.37 12.00
N GLU A 58 17.20 14.16 12.67
CA GLU A 58 17.59 14.98 13.84
C GLU A 58 18.10 14.13 15.01
N HIS A 59 17.50 12.95 15.22
CA HIS A 59 17.80 12.07 16.36
C HIS A 59 18.71 10.89 16.02
N GLY A 60 19.11 10.73 14.75
CA GLY A 60 19.96 9.62 14.32
C GLY A 60 19.24 8.27 14.34
N SER A 61 17.91 8.27 14.29
CA SER A 61 17.06 7.07 14.18
C SER A 61 16.94 6.64 12.73
N LEU A 62 16.79 5.34 12.46
CA LEU A 62 16.56 4.86 11.10
C LEU A 62 15.05 4.91 10.75
N LEU A 63 14.74 5.38 9.54
CA LEU A 63 13.40 5.29 8.98
C LEU A 63 13.29 4.02 8.12
N ILE A 64 12.37 3.13 8.46
CA ILE A 64 12.08 1.90 7.74
C ILE A 64 10.73 2.03 7.07
N PHE A 65 10.70 1.98 5.73
CA PHE A 65 9.44 1.87 5.01
C PHE A 65 9.10 0.41 4.76
N ASP A 66 7.94 0.00 5.29
CA ASP A 66 7.34 -1.28 4.94
C ASP A 66 6.59 -1.14 3.62
N GLU A 67 7.27 -1.50 2.54
CA GLU A 67 6.73 -1.53 1.19
C GLU A 67 6.38 -2.95 0.73
N VAL A 68 6.06 -3.84 1.65
CA VAL A 68 5.62 -5.20 1.31
C VAL A 68 4.37 -5.19 0.42
N ILE A 69 3.48 -4.20 0.57
CA ILE A 69 2.31 -4.01 -0.30
C ILE A 69 2.59 -3.00 -1.41
N SER A 70 3.13 -1.83 -1.08
CA SER A 70 3.30 -0.71 -2.02
C SER A 70 4.49 -0.85 -2.96
N GLY A 71 5.49 -1.64 -2.59
CA GLY A 71 6.67 -1.89 -3.42
C GLY A 71 6.29 -2.49 -4.78
N PHE A 72 6.92 -1.99 -5.85
CA PHE A 72 6.65 -2.36 -7.24
C PHE A 72 5.21 -2.10 -7.72
N ARG A 73 4.40 -1.34 -6.97
CA ARG A 73 3.07 -0.88 -7.41
C ARG A 73 3.11 0.50 -8.05
N PHE A 74 4.24 1.18 -7.92
CA PHE A 74 4.53 2.49 -8.51
C PHE A 74 5.82 2.39 -9.33
N PRO A 75 5.95 3.16 -10.43
CA PRO A 75 7.21 3.22 -11.16
C PRO A 75 8.31 3.81 -10.27
N VAL A 76 9.55 3.49 -10.59
CA VAL A 76 10.77 4.06 -9.98
C VAL A 76 10.77 4.08 -8.44
N GLY A 77 11.17 2.97 -7.83
CA GLY A 77 11.45 2.93 -6.38
C GLY A 77 10.24 2.78 -5.48
N GLY A 78 9.11 2.28 -5.98
CA GLY A 78 7.92 2.03 -5.17
C GLY A 78 7.24 3.32 -4.70
N TYR A 79 6.53 3.24 -3.58
CA TYR A 79 5.82 4.40 -3.04
C TYR A 79 6.77 5.47 -2.48
N ALA A 80 7.92 5.07 -1.93
CA ALA A 80 8.97 6.00 -1.51
C ALA A 80 9.42 6.91 -2.65
N GLY A 81 9.71 6.34 -3.82
CA GLY A 81 10.05 7.09 -5.03
C GLY A 81 8.90 7.97 -5.52
N TYR A 82 7.65 7.47 -5.47
CA TYR A 82 6.46 8.21 -5.87
C TYR A 82 6.23 9.48 -5.05
N ILE A 83 6.47 9.43 -3.72
CA ILE A 83 6.34 10.59 -2.83
C ILE A 83 7.61 11.41 -2.68
N GLY A 84 8.76 10.89 -3.15
CA GLY A 84 10.06 11.55 -3.05
C GLY A 84 10.61 11.63 -1.62
N ILE A 85 10.39 10.59 -0.81
CA ILE A 85 10.95 10.47 0.55
C ILE A 85 11.79 9.21 0.60
N GLU A 86 13.06 9.33 0.92
CA GLU A 86 14.01 8.22 0.98
C GLU A 86 14.08 7.64 2.40
N PRO A 87 13.69 6.37 2.62
CA PRO A 87 13.92 5.69 3.89
C PRO A 87 15.37 5.18 3.98
N ASP A 88 15.82 4.87 5.19
CA ASP A 88 17.12 4.22 5.43
C ASP A 88 17.06 2.74 5.08
N ILE A 89 15.92 2.09 5.34
CA ILE A 89 15.66 0.67 5.04
C ILE A 89 14.31 0.55 4.37
N THR A 90 14.23 -0.26 3.31
CA THR A 90 12.96 -0.66 2.69
C THR A 90 12.74 -2.16 2.85
N THR A 91 11.56 -2.58 3.29
CA THR A 91 11.16 -3.99 3.27
C THR A 91 10.24 -4.24 2.09
N LEU A 92 10.41 -5.38 1.43
CA LEU A 92 9.73 -5.77 0.20
C LEU A 92 9.17 -7.19 0.31
N GLY A 93 8.11 -7.47 -0.41
CA GLY A 93 7.48 -8.78 -0.46
C GLY A 93 6.50 -8.88 -1.61
N LYS A 94 5.56 -9.81 -1.51
CA LYS A 94 4.45 -9.98 -2.48
C LYS A 94 4.90 -9.97 -3.94
N VAL A 95 4.85 -8.83 -4.63
CA VAL A 95 5.15 -8.70 -6.07
C VAL A 95 6.53 -9.25 -6.41
N ILE A 96 7.54 -9.00 -5.57
CA ILE A 96 8.92 -9.46 -5.83
C ILE A 96 9.07 -10.99 -5.90
N GLY A 97 8.08 -11.73 -5.41
CA GLY A 97 8.08 -13.19 -5.44
C GLY A 97 7.41 -13.79 -6.69
N GLY A 98 6.73 -12.98 -7.50
CA GLY A 98 6.00 -13.49 -8.67
C GLY A 98 4.96 -14.56 -8.29
N GLY A 99 4.29 -14.40 -7.13
CA GLY A 99 3.34 -15.36 -6.57
C GLY A 99 3.96 -16.40 -5.63
N LEU A 100 5.29 -16.44 -5.50
CA LEU A 100 6.00 -17.34 -4.59
C LEU A 100 6.43 -16.60 -3.31
N PRO A 101 6.68 -17.33 -2.18
CA PRO A 101 6.99 -16.73 -0.91
C PRO A 101 8.41 -16.13 -0.91
N VAL A 102 8.50 -14.80 -0.95
CA VAL A 102 9.73 -14.03 -0.87
C VAL A 102 9.52 -12.83 0.03
N GLY A 103 10.49 -12.56 0.87
CA GLY A 103 10.66 -11.30 1.57
C GLY A 103 12.08 -10.81 1.34
N ALA A 104 12.23 -9.51 1.23
CA ALA A 104 13.54 -8.86 1.12
C ALA A 104 13.55 -7.57 1.94
N TYR A 105 14.73 -7.12 2.27
CA TYR A 105 14.98 -5.79 2.78
C TYR A 105 16.27 -5.26 2.17
N GLY A 106 16.33 -3.97 1.99
CA GLY A 106 17.47 -3.28 1.40
C GLY A 106 17.75 -1.96 2.11
N ALA A 107 19.02 -1.61 2.15
CA ALA A 107 19.51 -0.36 2.74
C ALA A 107 20.83 0.05 2.09
N SER A 108 21.42 1.15 2.58
CA SER A 108 22.76 1.54 2.18
C SER A 108 23.79 0.44 2.45
N ARG A 109 24.91 0.46 1.73
CA ARG A 109 26.03 -0.48 1.97
C ARG A 109 26.52 -0.43 3.41
N GLU A 110 26.50 0.73 4.03
CA GLU A 110 26.92 0.92 5.42
C GLU A 110 26.01 0.12 6.36
N ILE A 111 24.70 0.30 6.27
CA ILE A 111 23.71 -0.43 7.10
C ILE A 111 23.81 -1.94 6.81
N MET A 112 23.85 -2.34 5.53
CA MET A 112 23.89 -3.76 5.17
C MET A 112 25.21 -4.45 5.56
N SER A 113 26.29 -3.71 5.79
CA SER A 113 27.60 -4.28 6.18
C SER A 113 27.61 -4.86 7.61
N VAL A 114 26.60 -4.55 8.43
CA VAL A 114 26.45 -5.17 9.77
C VAL A 114 26.01 -6.63 9.70
N LEU A 115 25.53 -7.08 8.54
CA LEU A 115 25.08 -8.46 8.36
C LEU A 115 26.28 -9.41 8.14
N SER A 116 26.15 -10.63 8.66
CA SER A 116 27.07 -11.73 8.41
C SER A 116 27.13 -12.05 6.89
N PRO A 117 28.34 -12.35 6.32
CA PRO A 117 29.63 -12.56 6.99
C PRO A 117 30.44 -11.27 7.22
N MET A 118 29.98 -10.11 6.77
CA MET A 118 30.72 -8.85 6.91
C MET A 118 30.64 -8.25 8.31
N GLY A 119 29.51 -8.47 9.00
CA GLY A 119 29.25 -7.98 10.33
C GLY A 119 28.74 -9.07 11.29
N PRO A 120 28.46 -8.72 12.55
CA PRO A 120 28.08 -9.66 13.58
C PRO A 120 26.61 -10.09 13.55
N VAL A 121 25.74 -9.44 12.76
CA VAL A 121 24.31 -9.69 12.75
C VAL A 121 24.02 -10.89 11.84
N TYR A 122 23.59 -11.98 12.44
CA TYR A 122 23.20 -13.18 11.70
C TYR A 122 21.76 -13.10 11.20
N GLN A 123 21.56 -13.42 9.92
CA GLN A 123 20.25 -13.53 9.30
C GLN A 123 20.23 -14.79 8.42
N ALA A 124 19.24 -15.64 8.59
CA ALA A 124 19.03 -16.81 7.75
C ALA A 124 17.52 -17.17 7.71
N GLY A 125 17.13 -17.82 6.63
CA GLY A 125 15.80 -18.39 6.47
C GLY A 125 15.87 -19.59 5.52
N THR A 126 15.15 -20.66 5.83
CA THR A 126 15.19 -21.91 5.06
C THR A 126 14.85 -21.71 3.58
N LEU A 127 13.95 -20.77 3.27
CA LEU A 127 13.53 -20.46 1.90
C LEU A 127 14.26 -19.25 1.32
N SER A 128 15.21 -18.63 2.04
CA SER A 128 15.99 -17.50 1.53
C SER A 128 16.77 -17.89 0.27
N GLY A 129 16.59 -17.10 -0.79
CA GLY A 129 17.23 -17.36 -2.07
C GLY A 129 16.73 -18.62 -2.80
N ASN A 130 15.51 -19.10 -2.48
CA ASN A 130 14.93 -20.23 -3.19
C ASN A 130 14.93 -19.98 -4.71
N PRO A 131 15.56 -20.84 -5.53
CA PRO A 131 15.77 -20.57 -6.96
C PRO A 131 14.48 -20.43 -7.75
N LEU A 132 13.41 -21.14 -7.39
CA LEU A 132 12.11 -21.00 -8.06
C LEU A 132 11.50 -19.62 -7.77
N ALA A 133 11.55 -19.19 -6.51
CA ALA A 133 11.03 -17.87 -6.12
C ALA A 133 11.87 -16.74 -6.73
N MET A 134 13.19 -16.90 -6.82
CA MET A 134 14.06 -15.94 -7.49
C MET A 134 13.76 -15.84 -8.97
N ALA A 135 13.60 -16.97 -9.67
CA ALA A 135 13.27 -16.99 -11.09
C ALA A 135 11.89 -16.37 -11.37
N ALA A 136 10.88 -16.68 -10.56
CA ALA A 136 9.55 -16.10 -10.68
C ALA A 136 9.56 -14.59 -10.40
N GLY A 137 10.31 -14.16 -9.39
CA GLY A 137 10.48 -12.74 -9.05
C GLY A 137 11.13 -11.95 -10.18
N VAL A 138 12.25 -12.44 -10.74
CA VAL A 138 12.92 -11.82 -11.88
C VAL A 138 11.97 -11.68 -13.07
N ALA A 139 11.30 -12.78 -13.46
CA ALA A 139 10.35 -12.76 -14.56
C ALA A 139 9.18 -11.78 -14.35
N THR A 140 8.74 -11.62 -13.10
CA THR A 140 7.67 -10.65 -12.76
C THR A 140 8.18 -9.22 -12.84
N ILE A 141 9.37 -8.93 -12.32
CA ILE A 141 9.95 -7.59 -12.34
C ILE A 141 10.27 -7.15 -13.77
N ASP A 142 10.74 -8.06 -14.62
CA ASP A 142 11.03 -7.79 -16.04
C ASP A 142 9.77 -7.40 -16.85
N LEU A 143 8.56 -7.73 -16.35
CA LEU A 143 7.28 -7.32 -16.94
C LEU A 143 6.77 -5.96 -16.43
N LEU A 144 7.42 -5.36 -15.45
CA LEU A 144 7.04 -4.07 -14.87
C LEU A 144 7.79 -2.93 -15.55
N ASP A 145 7.52 -2.75 -16.83
CA ASP A 145 8.01 -1.64 -17.64
C ASP A 145 7.06 -0.41 -17.58
N ASP A 146 7.45 0.66 -18.24
CA ASP A 146 6.65 1.89 -18.26
C ASP A 146 5.27 1.67 -18.88
N ASP A 147 5.16 0.84 -19.94
CA ASP A 147 3.90 0.50 -20.61
C ASP A 147 2.94 -0.23 -19.65
N ALA A 148 3.46 -1.13 -18.81
CA ALA A 148 2.67 -1.82 -17.79
C ALA A 148 2.10 -0.85 -16.74
N TYR A 149 2.91 0.10 -16.27
CA TYR A 149 2.44 1.12 -15.32
C TYR A 149 1.45 2.09 -15.94
N GLU A 150 1.66 2.54 -17.18
CA GLU A 150 0.70 3.37 -17.92
C GLU A 150 -0.63 2.65 -18.11
N PHE A 151 -0.59 1.38 -18.50
CA PHE A 151 -1.79 0.54 -18.62
C PHE A 151 -2.54 0.41 -17.30
N LEU A 152 -1.84 0.13 -16.20
CA LEU A 152 -2.44 0.01 -14.87
C LEU A 152 -3.06 1.33 -14.39
N GLU A 153 -2.43 2.47 -14.69
CA GLU A 153 -2.98 3.79 -14.36
C GLU A 153 -4.24 4.09 -15.18
N ALA A 154 -4.23 3.77 -16.48
CA ALA A 154 -5.40 3.94 -17.34
C ALA A 154 -6.58 3.06 -16.87
N LEU A 155 -6.30 1.80 -16.50
CA LEU A 155 -7.29 0.87 -15.97
C LEU A 155 -7.83 1.35 -14.62
N GLY A 156 -6.96 1.86 -13.74
CA GLY A 156 -7.35 2.43 -12.46
C GLY A 156 -8.24 3.66 -12.61
N SER A 157 -7.89 4.56 -13.53
CA SER A 157 -8.69 5.75 -13.84
C SER A 157 -10.06 5.39 -14.42
N LEU A 158 -10.13 4.33 -15.24
CA LEU A 158 -11.38 3.79 -15.75
C LEU A 158 -12.26 3.27 -14.59
N LEU A 159 -11.70 2.44 -13.72
CA LEU A 159 -12.40 1.89 -12.56
C LEU A 159 -12.94 3.01 -11.65
N GLU A 160 -12.11 4.00 -11.36
CA GLU A 160 -12.48 5.13 -10.49
C GLU A 160 -13.64 5.93 -11.08
N ARG A 161 -13.60 6.23 -12.37
CA ARG A 161 -14.66 6.95 -13.06
C ARG A 161 -15.98 6.17 -13.09
N GLU A 162 -15.94 4.91 -13.51
CA GLU A 162 -17.16 4.10 -13.70
C GLU A 162 -17.81 3.77 -12.34
N VAL A 163 -17.03 3.28 -11.38
CA VAL A 163 -17.56 2.96 -10.04
C VAL A 163 -17.98 4.24 -9.31
N GLY A 164 -17.17 5.30 -9.37
CA GLY A 164 -17.49 6.60 -8.77
C GLY A 164 -18.81 7.14 -9.30
N SER A 165 -19.02 7.12 -10.62
CA SER A 165 -20.28 7.55 -11.26
C SER A 165 -21.51 6.75 -10.78
N VAL A 166 -21.36 5.43 -10.61
CA VAL A 166 -22.44 4.57 -10.08
C VAL A 166 -22.76 4.93 -8.64
N LEU A 167 -21.74 5.07 -7.80
CA LEU A 167 -21.92 5.40 -6.38
C LEU A 167 -22.60 6.78 -6.21
N GLU A 168 -22.16 7.78 -6.96
CA GLU A 168 -22.75 9.13 -6.97
C GLU A 168 -24.20 9.10 -7.45
N LYS A 169 -24.46 8.51 -8.61
CA LYS A 169 -25.78 8.42 -9.23
C LYS A 169 -26.83 7.84 -8.28
N HIS A 170 -26.43 6.89 -7.47
CA HIS A 170 -27.32 6.20 -6.53
C HIS A 170 -27.21 6.73 -5.10
N SER A 171 -26.44 7.80 -4.86
CA SER A 171 -26.16 8.33 -3.51
C SER A 171 -25.74 7.23 -2.55
N PHE A 172 -24.95 6.27 -3.04
CA PHE A 172 -24.56 5.10 -2.27
C PHE A 172 -23.53 5.49 -1.20
N PRO A 173 -23.67 5.05 0.07
CA PRO A 173 -22.86 5.53 1.18
C PRO A 173 -21.46 4.88 1.22
N MET A 174 -20.81 4.73 0.08
CA MET A 174 -19.45 4.23 -0.08
C MET A 174 -18.68 5.13 -1.03
N ARG A 175 -17.38 4.97 -1.03
CA ARG A 175 -16.46 5.66 -1.95
C ARG A 175 -15.40 4.70 -2.47
N LEU A 176 -15.06 4.80 -3.74
CA LEU A 176 -13.85 4.20 -4.27
C LEU A 176 -12.65 5.12 -3.97
N VAL A 177 -11.69 4.59 -3.24
CA VAL A 177 -10.38 5.22 -2.98
C VAL A 177 -9.37 4.54 -3.86
N ARG A 178 -8.55 5.29 -4.58
CA ARG A 178 -7.54 4.72 -5.47
C ARG A 178 -6.22 5.50 -5.42
N ILE A 179 -5.15 4.79 -5.62
CA ILE A 179 -3.84 5.35 -5.92
C ILE A 179 -3.04 4.33 -6.76
N GLY A 180 -2.62 4.73 -7.95
CA GLY A 180 -2.00 3.79 -8.90
C GLY A 180 -2.91 2.60 -9.20
N SER A 181 -2.38 1.39 -9.08
CA SER A 181 -3.10 0.13 -9.27
C SER A 181 -3.82 -0.40 -8.01
N LEU A 182 -3.74 0.32 -6.89
CA LEU A 182 -4.42 -0.05 -5.65
C LEU A 182 -5.75 0.67 -5.55
N PHE A 183 -6.78 -0.06 -5.12
CA PHE A 183 -8.09 0.53 -4.89
C PHE A 183 -8.76 -0.06 -3.65
N TRP A 184 -9.66 0.70 -3.07
CA TRP A 184 -10.44 0.28 -1.91
C TRP A 184 -11.86 0.82 -2.01
N LEU A 185 -12.83 -0.05 -1.82
CA LEU A 185 -14.21 0.35 -1.70
C LEU A 185 -14.47 0.71 -0.24
N SER A 186 -14.18 1.95 0.10
CA SER A 186 -14.32 2.46 1.46
C SER A 186 -15.78 2.52 1.88
N PRO A 187 -16.14 1.95 3.04
CA PRO A 187 -17.49 2.00 3.57
C PRO A 187 -17.81 3.37 4.22
N SER A 188 -17.30 4.44 3.62
CA SER A 188 -17.52 5.81 4.08
C SER A 188 -17.66 6.74 2.89
N SER A 189 -18.77 7.48 2.83
CA SER A 189 -18.96 8.56 1.85
C SER A 189 -18.45 9.92 2.32
N GLY A 190 -18.04 10.02 3.59
CA GLY A 190 -17.52 11.25 4.22
C GLY A 190 -16.08 11.59 3.88
N THR A 191 -15.37 12.17 4.82
CA THR A 191 -13.94 12.43 4.71
C THR A 191 -13.19 11.11 4.58
N LEU A 192 -12.18 11.06 3.69
CA LEU A 192 -11.35 9.86 3.53
C LEU A 192 -10.66 9.53 4.84
N PRO A 193 -10.84 8.31 5.38
CA PRO A 193 -10.14 7.88 6.58
C PRO A 193 -8.64 7.79 6.29
N ARG A 194 -7.85 8.22 7.26
CA ARG A 194 -6.38 8.10 7.26
C ARG A 194 -5.88 7.21 8.39
N ARG A 195 -6.82 6.75 9.21
CA ARG A 195 -6.61 5.86 10.34
C ARG A 195 -7.71 4.82 10.37
N SER A 196 -7.41 3.67 10.93
CA SER A 196 -8.37 2.57 11.05
C SER A 196 -9.58 2.90 11.92
N ASP A 197 -9.39 3.70 12.96
CA ASP A 197 -10.46 4.12 13.88
C ASP A 197 -11.38 5.23 13.31
N GLU A 198 -11.06 5.75 12.13
CA GLU A 198 -11.93 6.66 11.37
C GLU A 198 -12.85 5.89 10.39
N ILE A 199 -12.67 4.59 10.24
CA ILE A 199 -13.53 3.73 9.42
C ILE A 199 -14.81 3.43 10.22
N PRO A 200 -16.00 3.67 9.66
CA PRO A 200 -17.26 3.43 10.38
C PRO A 200 -17.42 1.96 10.80
N ASP A 201 -17.83 1.71 12.03
CA ASP A 201 -18.03 0.36 12.58
C ASP A 201 -19.11 -0.45 11.84
N ASP A 202 -20.15 0.23 11.34
CA ASP A 202 -21.24 -0.36 10.56
C ASP A 202 -20.89 -0.60 9.08
N GLY A 203 -19.76 -0.08 8.63
CA GLY A 203 -19.29 -0.20 7.26
C GLY A 203 -19.07 -1.63 6.79
N SER A 204 -18.71 -2.53 7.70
CA SER A 204 -18.52 -3.95 7.40
C SER A 204 -19.81 -4.64 6.95
N LYS A 205 -20.96 -4.26 7.51
CA LYS A 205 -22.25 -4.82 7.11
C LYS A 205 -22.64 -4.36 5.70
N LEU A 206 -22.49 -3.06 5.43
CA LEU A 206 -22.74 -2.51 4.10
C LEU A 206 -21.84 -3.16 3.04
N TYR A 207 -20.56 -3.35 3.35
CA TYR A 207 -19.64 -4.02 2.45
C TYR A 207 -20.01 -5.48 2.21
N ALA A 208 -20.47 -6.20 3.24
CA ALA A 208 -20.90 -7.60 3.11
C ALA A 208 -22.05 -7.76 2.11
N ASP A 209 -23.03 -6.85 2.12
CA ASP A 209 -24.15 -6.83 1.17
C ASP A 209 -23.64 -6.58 -0.27
N VAL A 210 -22.70 -5.64 -0.45
CA VAL A 210 -22.08 -5.37 -1.75
C VAL A 210 -21.25 -6.57 -2.23
N HIS A 211 -20.42 -7.14 -1.35
CA HIS A 211 -19.61 -8.32 -1.65
C HIS A 211 -20.48 -9.49 -2.13
N LEU A 212 -21.56 -9.81 -1.39
CA LEU A 212 -22.47 -10.88 -1.77
C LEU A 212 -23.15 -10.59 -3.12
N GLY A 213 -23.58 -9.34 -3.33
CA GLY A 213 -24.20 -8.93 -4.59
C GLY A 213 -23.27 -9.03 -5.79
N LEU A 214 -22.00 -8.72 -5.62
CA LEU A 214 -20.96 -8.87 -6.64
C LEU A 214 -20.66 -10.36 -6.90
N LEU A 215 -20.51 -11.14 -5.83
CA LEU A 215 -20.21 -12.57 -5.93
C LEU A 215 -21.32 -13.33 -6.69
N GLN A 216 -22.60 -13.01 -6.42
CA GLN A 216 -23.75 -13.58 -7.13
C GLN A 216 -23.75 -13.25 -8.64
N ARG A 217 -23.03 -12.20 -9.04
CA ARG A 217 -22.89 -11.77 -10.44
C ARG A 217 -21.56 -12.21 -11.07
N GLY A 218 -20.79 -13.06 -10.39
CA GLY A 218 -19.54 -13.60 -10.88
C GLY A 218 -18.31 -12.71 -10.62
N TYR A 219 -18.44 -11.65 -9.82
CA TYR A 219 -17.32 -10.80 -9.43
C TYR A 219 -16.82 -11.16 -8.04
N MET A 220 -15.60 -11.65 -7.96
CA MET A 220 -14.99 -12.02 -6.68
C MET A 220 -14.15 -10.86 -6.17
N MET A 221 -14.57 -10.30 -5.03
CA MET A 221 -13.82 -9.35 -4.23
C MET A 221 -13.38 -10.02 -2.92
N ALA A 222 -12.44 -9.41 -2.21
CA ALA A 222 -12.09 -9.88 -0.87
C ALA A 222 -13.31 -9.80 0.08
N PRO A 223 -13.47 -10.76 1.02
CA PRO A 223 -14.66 -10.80 1.88
C PRO A 223 -14.65 -9.75 3.01
N SER A 224 -13.50 -9.13 3.29
CA SER A 224 -13.36 -8.13 4.35
C SER A 224 -13.45 -6.72 3.79
N SER A 225 -14.17 -5.83 4.48
CA SER A 225 -14.26 -4.41 4.14
C SER A 225 -12.94 -3.64 4.30
N TYR A 226 -11.95 -4.25 4.96
CA TYR A 226 -10.61 -3.68 5.15
C TYR A 226 -9.62 -4.11 4.08
N GLU A 227 -9.96 -5.09 3.27
CA GLU A 227 -9.09 -5.54 2.17
C GLU A 227 -9.16 -4.58 0.99
N ILE A 228 -8.01 -4.33 0.42
CA ILE A 228 -7.89 -3.54 -0.80
C ILE A 228 -7.82 -4.43 -2.03
N GLY A 229 -8.22 -3.90 -3.18
CA GLY A 229 -8.08 -4.56 -4.46
C GLY A 229 -6.81 -4.12 -5.19
N PHE A 230 -6.32 -5.00 -6.05
CA PHE A 230 -5.14 -4.78 -6.87
C PHE A 230 -5.49 -4.99 -8.32
N LEU A 231 -5.24 -3.98 -9.14
CA LEU A 231 -5.32 -4.13 -10.60
C LEU A 231 -4.07 -4.85 -11.11
N SER A 232 -4.25 -5.65 -12.13
CA SER A 232 -3.16 -6.32 -12.82
C SER A 232 -3.36 -6.26 -14.33
N THR A 233 -2.29 -6.41 -15.08
CA THR A 233 -2.31 -6.44 -16.54
C THR A 233 -3.08 -7.64 -17.12
N CYS A 234 -3.36 -8.66 -16.29
CA CYS A 234 -4.08 -9.87 -16.69
C CYS A 234 -5.60 -9.78 -16.55
N LEU A 235 -6.17 -8.74 -15.93
CA LEU A 235 -7.61 -8.66 -15.63
C LEU A 235 -8.51 -8.71 -16.87
N LEU A 236 -8.05 -8.21 -18.01
CA LEU A 236 -8.81 -8.25 -19.26
C LEU A 236 -9.04 -9.67 -19.79
N TYR A 237 -8.18 -10.62 -19.43
CA TYR A 237 -8.31 -12.02 -19.83
C TYR A 237 -9.22 -12.83 -18.90
N THR A 238 -9.53 -12.31 -17.72
CA THR A 238 -10.40 -12.96 -16.73
C THR A 238 -11.84 -12.45 -16.77
N SER A 239 -12.12 -11.39 -17.52
CA SER A 239 -13.49 -10.94 -17.78
C SER A 239 -14.14 -11.87 -18.81
N PRO A 240 -15.32 -12.47 -18.54
CA PRO A 240 -16.01 -13.28 -19.50
C PRO A 240 -16.29 -12.43 -20.75
N SER A 241 -15.83 -12.91 -21.90
CA SER A 241 -16.17 -12.29 -23.18
C SER A 241 -17.69 -12.29 -23.38
N PRO A 242 -18.28 -11.28 -24.03
CA PRO A 242 -19.69 -11.34 -24.41
C PRO A 242 -20.07 -12.61 -25.19
N ARG A 243 -19.08 -13.30 -25.79
CA ARG A 243 -19.26 -14.59 -26.46
C ARG A 243 -19.41 -15.76 -25.47
N ASP A 244 -18.85 -15.65 -24.26
CA ASP A 244 -18.90 -16.68 -23.23
C ASP A 244 -20.23 -16.64 -22.45
N LEU A 245 -21.01 -15.56 -22.60
CA LEU A 245 -22.34 -15.38 -22.00
C LEU A 245 -23.48 -15.87 -22.91
N SER A 246 -23.16 -16.41 -24.09
CA SER A 246 -24.14 -16.85 -25.11
C SER A 246 -24.39 -18.37 -25.14
N THR A 247 -23.98 -19.11 -24.09
CA THR A 247 -24.30 -20.55 -23.94
C THR A 247 -25.30 -20.80 -22.86
#